data_73462016926be46301a6051a047a0b8e
#
_entry.id   73462016926be46301a6051a047a0b8e
#
_cell.length_a   1.000
_cell.length_b   1.000
_cell.length_c   1.000
_cell.angle_alpha   90.00
_cell.angle_beta   90.00
_cell.angle_gamma   90.00
#
_symmetry.space_group_name_H-M   'P 1'
#
loop_
_entity.id
_entity.type
_entity.pdbx_description
1 polymer ?
#
loop_
_entity_poly.entity_id
_entity_poly.type
_entity_poly.pdbx_seq_one_letter_code
_entity_poly.pdbx_strand_id
1 'polypeptide(L)'
;MLNFNVKLQDCIIPMYDNVLEDILNHGHIHYTFPGGRGSTKSSFVGIVIPLLVVSNPGVHAACFRKVGNTIQNSIRSQIEWGIGKLGLTDYFSIPKAYNNPIVFKPTGQKIYFLGLDNPQKVKSIKPTFGYIGITWFEELDQFSGENEIRSVIQSTMRGGDKYWDFRTFNPPISKNNWANVYADKASSTGRTLVVRNTYLDVPRIWLGNEFIEEAEDLKAINPRAYEHEYMGIATGTGGDVFENASDMRMSNTLVKSFDHIYNGIDWGYARDPFRFVRMHFDAKKLELYIFDEFTSYKTRNEDNFRILYEEEKKVKKTELVIADSAEEKSIADFKAYGAFIRPAKKGPDSIRYGIKWLQGLRHIYIDKKRCPETYYEFVNYEYERDRDGNFISAYPDENNHSLDACRYALENYANRRGH
;
A
#
# COMPACT_ATOMS: atom_id res chain seq x y z
N MET A 1 39.90 14.66 -15.37
CA MET A 1 38.67 13.91 -15.74
C MET A 1 38.75 12.55 -15.10
N LEU A 2 37.75 12.15 -14.30
CA LEU A 2 37.64 10.78 -13.80
C LEU A 2 37.35 9.87 -15.01
N ASN A 3 38.23 8.90 -15.26
CA ASN A 3 37.96 7.89 -16.27
C ASN A 3 36.96 6.88 -15.67
N PHE A 4 35.70 6.91 -16.14
CA PHE A 4 34.72 5.89 -15.83
C PHE A 4 35.10 4.60 -16.59
N ASN A 5 35.52 3.58 -15.88
CA ASN A 5 35.78 2.25 -16.47
C ASN A 5 34.46 1.44 -16.71
N VAL A 6 33.31 2.01 -16.45
CA VAL A 6 32.01 1.37 -16.55
C VAL A 6 31.17 2.11 -17.59
N LYS A 7 30.56 1.38 -18.51
CA LYS A 7 29.56 1.94 -19.41
C LYS A 7 28.25 2.13 -18.65
N LEU A 8 27.75 3.37 -18.62
CA LEU A 8 26.48 3.69 -17.94
C LEU A 8 25.31 2.84 -18.45
N GLN A 9 25.30 2.52 -19.73
CA GLN A 9 24.31 1.65 -20.36
C GLN A 9 24.29 0.23 -19.78
N ASP A 10 25.37 -0.25 -19.17
CA ASP A 10 25.40 -1.55 -18.50
C ASP A 10 24.80 -1.49 -17.08
N CYS A 11 24.53 -0.28 -16.59
CA CYS A 11 24.03 -0.04 -15.21
C CYS A 11 22.55 0.35 -15.15
N ILE A 12 21.98 0.79 -16.26
CA ILE A 12 20.59 1.24 -16.34
C ILE A 12 19.82 0.46 -17.42
N ILE A 13 18.50 0.45 -17.34
CA ILE A 13 17.69 -0.16 -18.40
C ILE A 13 17.59 0.78 -19.60
N PRO A 14 17.45 0.26 -20.84
CA PRO A 14 17.43 1.09 -22.06
C PRO A 14 16.36 2.19 -22.04
N MET A 15 15.23 1.95 -21.39
CA MET A 15 14.18 2.95 -21.22
C MET A 15 14.66 4.23 -20.53
N TYR A 16 15.66 4.16 -19.70
CA TYR A 16 16.21 5.31 -18.97
C TYR A 16 17.28 6.09 -19.74
N ASP A 17 17.72 5.65 -20.92
CA ASP A 17 18.77 6.36 -21.69
C ASP A 17 18.36 7.80 -21.99
N ASN A 18 17.18 8.03 -22.56
CA ASN A 18 16.68 9.38 -22.86
C ASN A 18 16.42 10.19 -21.57
N VAL A 19 15.99 9.53 -20.49
CA VAL A 19 15.78 10.19 -19.20
C VAL A 19 17.09 10.65 -18.59
N LEU A 20 18.14 9.82 -18.68
CA LEU A 20 19.48 10.19 -18.24
C LEU A 20 20.05 11.35 -19.05
N GLU A 21 19.87 11.33 -20.37
CA GLU A 21 20.29 12.44 -21.25
C GLU A 21 19.58 13.75 -20.85
N ASP A 22 18.26 13.71 -20.63
CA ASP A 22 17.49 14.87 -20.15
C ASP A 22 18.02 15.39 -18.79
N ILE A 23 18.30 14.49 -17.85
CA ILE A 23 18.88 14.85 -16.52
C ILE A 23 20.23 15.52 -16.66
N LEU A 24 21.14 14.96 -17.47
CA LEU A 24 22.50 15.49 -17.67
C LEU A 24 22.48 16.84 -18.39
N ASN A 25 21.56 17.03 -19.33
CA ASN A 25 21.35 18.30 -20.05
C ASN A 25 20.51 19.31 -19.24
N HIS A 26 20.04 18.93 -18.03
CA HIS A 26 19.17 19.75 -17.19
C HIS A 26 17.88 20.19 -17.91
N GLY A 27 17.25 19.24 -18.63
CA GLY A 27 16.04 19.49 -19.41
C GLY A 27 14.83 19.78 -18.51
N HIS A 28 14.73 19.09 -17.37
CA HIS A 28 13.71 19.32 -16.35
C HIS A 28 14.35 19.54 -14.97
N ILE A 29 13.53 20.05 -14.05
CA ILE A 29 13.92 20.22 -12.63
C ILE A 29 13.39 19.05 -11.78
N HIS A 30 12.15 18.65 -12.03
CA HIS A 30 11.48 17.61 -11.27
C HIS A 30 11.36 16.32 -12.09
N TYR A 31 11.76 15.20 -11.53
CA TYR A 31 11.71 13.87 -12.12
C TYR A 31 10.91 12.96 -11.22
N THR A 32 9.77 12.49 -11.69
CA THR A 32 8.85 11.66 -10.90
C THR A 32 8.72 10.29 -11.54
N PHE A 33 8.95 9.25 -10.73
CA PHE A 33 8.99 7.85 -11.15
C PHE A 33 7.92 7.03 -10.41
N PRO A 34 6.64 7.10 -10.81
CA PRO A 34 5.64 6.14 -10.37
C PRO A 34 5.84 4.83 -11.13
N GLY A 35 6.03 3.73 -10.41
CA GLY A 35 6.27 2.44 -11.06
C GLY A 35 6.00 1.27 -10.14
N GLY A 36 5.63 0.11 -10.71
CA GLY A 36 5.39 -1.13 -9.99
C GLY A 36 6.65 -1.71 -9.34
N ARG A 37 6.49 -2.83 -8.67
CA ARG A 37 7.60 -3.63 -8.13
C ARG A 37 8.51 -4.09 -9.25
N GLY A 38 9.81 -4.13 -9.00
CA GLY A 38 10.81 -4.57 -9.98
C GLY A 38 11.12 -3.58 -11.10
N SER A 39 10.51 -2.39 -11.14
CA SER A 39 10.71 -1.38 -12.19
C SER A 39 12.08 -0.67 -12.16
N THR A 40 12.95 -0.97 -11.21
CA THR A 40 14.33 -0.42 -11.04
C THR A 40 14.43 1.11 -10.84
N LYS A 41 13.30 1.81 -10.60
CA LYS A 41 13.27 3.26 -10.43
C LYS A 41 14.19 3.80 -9.34
N SER A 42 14.20 3.18 -8.15
CA SER A 42 15.08 3.60 -7.04
C SER A 42 16.53 3.29 -7.32
N SER A 43 16.83 2.20 -8.02
CA SER A 43 18.18 1.83 -8.47
C SER A 43 18.72 2.83 -9.49
N PHE A 44 17.87 3.28 -10.42
CA PHE A 44 18.22 4.32 -11.38
C PHE A 44 18.61 5.64 -10.68
N VAL A 45 17.76 6.14 -9.79
CA VAL A 45 18.04 7.37 -9.04
C VAL A 45 19.27 7.19 -8.14
N GLY A 46 19.46 5.99 -7.56
CA GLY A 46 20.64 5.63 -6.78
C GLY A 46 21.98 5.72 -7.56
N ILE A 47 21.94 5.49 -8.88
CA ILE A 47 23.09 5.70 -9.80
C ILE A 47 23.22 7.17 -10.20
N VAL A 48 22.12 7.84 -10.51
CA VAL A 48 22.11 9.22 -11.04
C VAL A 48 22.63 10.21 -10.01
N ILE A 49 22.27 10.08 -8.74
CA ILE A 49 22.70 11.05 -7.70
C ILE A 49 24.21 11.08 -7.52
N PRO A 50 24.94 9.98 -7.31
CA PRO A 50 26.40 10.01 -7.28
C PRO A 50 27.02 10.56 -8.56
N LEU A 51 26.48 10.23 -9.73
CA LEU A 51 26.93 10.74 -11.01
C LEU A 51 26.81 12.27 -11.08
N LEU A 52 25.67 12.83 -10.68
CA LEU A 52 25.45 14.28 -10.63
C LEU A 52 26.38 14.99 -9.64
N VAL A 53 26.59 14.40 -8.46
CA VAL A 53 27.55 14.96 -7.46
C VAL A 53 28.95 15.03 -8.01
N VAL A 54 29.40 13.99 -8.70
CA VAL A 54 30.74 13.95 -9.34
C VAL A 54 30.87 14.96 -10.48
N SER A 55 29.81 15.12 -11.28
CA SER A 55 29.80 15.93 -12.51
C SER A 55 29.55 17.42 -12.25
N ASN A 56 29.07 17.81 -11.06
CA ASN A 56 28.70 19.18 -10.74
C ASN A 56 29.40 19.67 -9.45
N PRO A 57 30.65 20.17 -9.52
CA PRO A 57 31.36 20.67 -8.34
C PRO A 57 30.58 21.74 -7.57
N GLY A 58 30.53 21.59 -6.23
CA GLY A 58 29.78 22.50 -5.35
C GLY A 58 28.30 22.12 -5.16
N VAL A 59 27.77 21.12 -5.87
CA VAL A 59 26.41 20.65 -5.71
C VAL A 59 26.33 19.46 -4.74
N HIS A 60 25.64 19.62 -3.63
CA HIS A 60 25.38 18.59 -2.64
C HIS A 60 24.01 17.94 -2.90
N ALA A 61 23.82 16.72 -2.38
CA ALA A 61 22.54 16.02 -2.43
C ALA A 61 21.91 15.84 -1.04
N ALA A 62 20.57 15.83 -0.98
CA ALA A 62 19.79 15.48 0.20
C ALA A 62 18.71 14.46 -0.16
N CYS A 63 18.74 13.30 0.50
CA CYS A 63 17.86 12.18 0.26
C CYS A 63 16.91 12.00 1.45
N PHE A 64 15.62 11.89 1.18
CA PHE A 64 14.56 11.95 2.18
C PHE A 64 13.72 10.69 2.19
N ARG A 65 13.40 10.21 3.41
CA ARG A 65 12.38 9.21 3.71
C ARG A 65 11.40 9.80 4.72
N LYS A 66 10.15 9.38 4.68
CA LYS A 66 9.19 9.81 5.72
C LYS A 66 9.60 9.32 7.09
N VAL A 67 10.05 8.07 7.19
CA VAL A 67 10.43 7.42 8.46
C VAL A 67 11.95 7.24 8.52
N GLY A 68 12.59 7.90 9.49
CA GLY A 68 14.05 7.97 9.59
C GLY A 68 14.75 6.62 9.83
N ASN A 69 14.14 5.67 10.55
CA ASN A 69 14.73 4.37 10.83
C ASN A 69 14.83 3.44 9.60
N THR A 70 14.16 3.75 8.51
CA THR A 70 14.23 2.97 7.26
C THR A 70 15.33 3.41 6.31
N ILE A 71 16.00 4.52 6.57
CA ILE A 71 17.01 5.15 5.70
C ILE A 71 18.14 4.19 5.35
N GLN A 72 18.68 3.47 6.34
CA GLN A 72 19.87 2.61 6.15
C GLN A 72 19.61 1.49 5.15
N ASN A 73 18.46 0.81 5.26
CA ASN A 73 18.13 -0.37 4.49
C ASN A 73 17.35 -0.05 3.18
N SER A 74 17.18 1.23 2.88
CA SER A 74 16.48 1.68 1.67
C SER A 74 17.33 2.70 0.89
N ILE A 75 17.03 3.98 1.01
CA ILE A 75 17.61 5.05 0.19
C ILE A 75 19.15 5.13 0.26
N ARG A 76 19.72 4.88 1.45
CA ARG A 76 21.18 4.89 1.61
C ARG A 76 21.83 3.69 0.92
N SER A 77 21.29 2.49 1.10
CA SER A 77 21.82 1.30 0.43
C SER A 77 21.73 1.41 -1.10
N GLN A 78 20.72 2.08 -1.66
CA GLN A 78 20.61 2.34 -3.09
C GLN A 78 21.75 3.28 -3.57
N ILE A 79 22.08 4.32 -2.82
CA ILE A 79 23.20 5.21 -3.16
C ILE A 79 24.53 4.47 -3.08
N GLU A 80 24.76 3.69 -2.02
CA GLU A 80 25.99 2.91 -1.84
C GLU A 80 26.16 1.89 -2.98
N TRP A 81 25.08 1.20 -3.35
CA TRP A 81 25.05 0.29 -4.48
C TRP A 81 25.35 1.03 -5.81
N GLY A 82 24.75 2.21 -6.03
CA GLY A 82 24.97 3.04 -7.20
C GLY A 82 26.44 3.49 -7.33
N ILE A 83 27.05 3.93 -6.24
CA ILE A 83 28.50 4.26 -6.18
C ILE A 83 29.34 3.06 -6.60
N GLY A 84 29.01 1.86 -6.09
CA GLY A 84 29.70 0.62 -6.44
C GLY A 84 29.53 0.26 -7.93
N LYS A 85 28.32 0.38 -8.47
CA LYS A 85 28.02 0.12 -9.88
C LYS A 85 28.77 1.06 -10.82
N LEU A 86 28.98 2.30 -10.42
CA LEU A 86 29.76 3.29 -11.18
C LEU A 86 31.28 3.08 -11.05
N GLY A 87 31.75 2.13 -10.23
CA GLY A 87 33.18 1.93 -9.96
C GLY A 87 33.81 3.07 -9.18
N LEU A 88 33.02 3.82 -8.40
CA LEU A 88 33.46 5.05 -7.71
C LEU A 88 33.72 4.84 -6.20
N THR A 89 33.74 3.62 -5.70
CA THR A 89 33.86 3.31 -4.27
C THR A 89 35.12 3.98 -3.65
N ASP A 90 36.25 3.96 -4.32
CA ASP A 90 37.50 4.55 -3.83
C ASP A 90 37.45 6.08 -3.72
N TYR A 91 36.57 6.72 -4.45
CA TYR A 91 36.41 8.18 -4.45
C TYR A 91 35.38 8.67 -3.42
N PHE A 92 34.63 7.78 -2.79
CA PHE A 92 33.66 8.14 -1.76
C PHE A 92 34.14 7.68 -0.37
N SER A 93 33.87 8.49 0.64
CA SER A 93 33.94 8.11 2.04
C SER A 93 32.53 7.73 2.50
N ILE A 94 32.35 6.46 2.87
CA ILE A 94 31.07 5.91 3.29
C ILE A 94 31.15 5.55 4.77
N PRO A 95 30.68 6.43 5.68
CA PRO A 95 30.72 6.17 7.12
C PRO A 95 29.79 5.02 7.53
N LYS A 96 30.19 4.22 8.54
CA LYS A 96 29.31 3.15 9.10
C LYS A 96 28.03 3.70 9.73
N ALA A 97 28.10 4.86 10.37
CA ALA A 97 26.91 5.51 10.95
C ALA A 97 26.03 6.08 9.84
N TYR A 98 24.81 5.56 9.72
CA TYR A 98 23.89 5.90 8.63
C TYR A 98 23.43 7.37 8.63
N ASN A 99 23.51 8.08 9.75
CA ASN A 99 23.18 9.50 9.87
C ASN A 99 24.29 10.41 9.31
N ASN A 100 25.50 9.90 9.16
CA ASN A 100 26.59 10.68 8.61
C ASN A 100 26.49 10.72 7.08
N PRO A 101 26.74 11.87 6.45
CA PRO A 101 26.71 11.99 5.01
C PRO A 101 27.79 11.15 4.34
N ILE A 102 27.49 10.63 3.16
CA ILE A 102 28.48 10.09 2.24
C ILE A 102 29.24 11.29 1.63
N VAL A 103 30.55 11.21 1.54
CA VAL A 103 31.42 12.34 1.09
C VAL A 103 32.19 11.95 -0.16
N PHE A 104 32.07 12.72 -1.23
CA PHE A 104 32.92 12.62 -2.41
C PHE A 104 34.28 13.25 -2.07
N LYS A 105 35.33 12.43 -1.93
CA LYS A 105 36.64 12.83 -1.41
C LYS A 105 37.33 13.94 -2.22
N PRO A 106 37.32 13.92 -3.58
CA PRO A 106 38.07 14.91 -4.35
C PRO A 106 37.66 16.37 -4.11
N THR A 107 36.35 16.61 -3.85
CA THR A 107 35.82 17.98 -3.72
C THR A 107 35.15 18.23 -2.37
N GLY A 108 34.92 17.17 -1.55
CA GLY A 108 34.26 17.28 -0.25
C GLY A 108 32.76 17.44 -0.30
N GLN A 109 32.12 17.27 -1.46
CA GLN A 109 30.65 17.30 -1.61
C GLN A 109 30.01 16.17 -0.82
N LYS A 110 28.79 16.39 -0.34
CA LYS A 110 28.10 15.49 0.58
C LYS A 110 26.75 15.05 0.04
N ILE A 111 26.40 13.79 0.32
CA ILE A 111 25.06 13.24 0.16
C ILE A 111 24.49 13.02 1.57
N TYR A 112 23.47 13.79 1.92
CA TYR A 112 22.80 13.75 3.22
C TYR A 112 21.60 12.83 3.19
N PHE A 113 21.27 12.20 4.33
CA PHE A 113 20.14 11.31 4.50
C PHE A 113 19.30 11.75 5.70
N LEU A 114 17.98 11.95 5.49
CA LEU A 114 17.09 12.54 6.49
C LEU A 114 15.72 11.87 6.53
N GLY A 115 15.26 11.62 7.76
CA GLY A 115 13.86 11.30 8.02
C GLY A 115 13.05 12.58 8.25
N LEU A 116 11.85 12.65 7.65
CA LEU A 116 10.92 13.76 7.85
C LEU A 116 9.89 13.49 8.97
N ASP A 117 10.15 12.51 9.81
CA ASP A 117 9.53 12.36 11.13
C ASP A 117 9.78 13.56 12.05
N ASN A 118 10.86 14.31 11.79
CA ASN A 118 11.16 15.58 12.44
C ASN A 118 11.53 16.66 11.40
N PRO A 119 10.57 17.48 10.94
CA PRO A 119 10.78 18.52 9.94
C PRO A 119 11.82 19.58 10.32
N GLN A 120 12.14 19.74 11.61
CA GLN A 120 13.14 20.72 12.05
C GLN A 120 14.56 20.32 11.63
N LYS A 121 14.85 19.03 11.45
CA LYS A 121 16.16 18.55 11.00
C LYS A 121 16.53 19.06 9.60
N VAL A 122 15.55 19.30 8.73
CA VAL A 122 15.79 19.80 7.37
C VAL A 122 16.31 21.24 7.37
N LYS A 123 15.79 22.07 8.29
CA LYS A 123 16.20 23.48 8.38
C LYS A 123 17.64 23.67 8.85
N SER A 124 18.26 22.63 9.41
CA SER A 124 19.62 22.67 9.98
C SER A 124 20.73 22.26 9.01
N ILE A 125 20.39 21.76 7.81
CA ILE A 125 21.41 21.36 6.84
C ILE A 125 21.96 22.59 6.14
N LYS A 126 23.21 22.95 6.46
CA LYS A 126 23.94 23.96 5.75
C LYS A 126 25.29 23.37 5.31
N PRO A 127 25.48 23.15 3.99
CA PRO A 127 26.81 22.82 3.48
C PRO A 127 27.83 23.90 3.86
N THR A 128 29.09 23.53 4.12
CA THR A 128 30.17 24.47 4.41
C THR A 128 30.63 25.23 3.18
N PHE A 129 30.31 24.73 1.98
CA PHE A 129 30.48 25.35 0.68
C PHE A 129 29.44 24.86 -0.28
N GLY A 130 29.25 25.51 -1.42
CA GLY A 130 28.26 25.13 -2.43
C GLY A 130 26.84 25.22 -1.93
N TYR A 131 25.95 24.38 -2.48
CA TYR A 131 24.54 24.38 -2.14
C TYR A 131 23.95 22.99 -2.33
N ILE A 132 22.73 22.74 -1.75
CA ILE A 132 21.99 21.53 -2.00
C ILE A 132 21.20 21.72 -3.30
N GLY A 133 21.69 21.12 -4.38
CA GLY A 133 21.08 21.19 -5.71
C GLY A 133 20.36 19.90 -6.11
N ILE A 134 20.51 18.83 -5.33
CA ILE A 134 19.88 17.53 -5.63
C ILE A 134 19.05 17.11 -4.45
N THR A 135 17.76 16.80 -4.69
CA THR A 135 16.86 16.22 -3.68
C THR A 135 16.29 14.90 -4.19
N TRP A 136 16.07 13.94 -3.30
CA TRP A 136 15.39 12.70 -3.60
C TRP A 136 14.40 12.35 -2.48
N PHE A 137 13.12 12.22 -2.84
CA PHE A 137 12.04 11.73 -1.98
C PHE A 137 11.71 10.30 -2.38
N GLU A 138 12.13 9.32 -1.57
CA GLU A 138 11.83 7.90 -1.79
C GLU A 138 10.57 7.50 -1.02
N GLU A 139 9.72 6.68 -1.66
CA GLU A 139 8.36 6.36 -1.20
C GLU A 139 7.53 7.63 -0.96
N LEU A 140 7.39 8.39 -2.03
CA LEU A 140 6.70 9.68 -2.03
C LEU A 140 5.30 9.62 -1.40
N ASP A 141 4.58 8.53 -1.60
CA ASP A 141 3.23 8.27 -1.09
C ASP A 141 3.12 8.27 0.44
N GLN A 142 4.23 8.01 1.14
CA GLN A 142 4.28 8.02 2.62
C GLN A 142 4.32 9.41 3.21
N PHE A 143 4.70 10.43 2.45
CA PHE A 143 4.71 11.82 2.92
C PHE A 143 3.28 12.37 3.05
N SER A 144 3.10 13.37 3.91
CA SER A 144 1.79 13.90 4.28
C SER A 144 1.09 14.69 3.16
N GLY A 145 1.78 14.93 2.03
CA GLY A 145 1.24 15.63 0.88
C GLY A 145 2.24 16.57 0.21
N GLU A 146 1.79 17.20 -0.87
CA GLU A 146 2.62 18.10 -1.69
C GLU A 146 3.16 19.31 -0.91
N ASN A 147 2.40 19.80 0.09
CA ASN A 147 2.83 20.92 0.93
C ASN A 147 4.07 20.60 1.77
N GLU A 148 4.18 19.35 2.26
CA GLU A 148 5.36 18.89 2.99
C GLU A 148 6.59 18.88 2.08
N ILE A 149 6.46 18.31 0.88
CA ILE A 149 7.53 18.28 -0.12
C ILE A 149 7.97 19.69 -0.52
N ARG A 150 7.00 20.57 -0.80
CA ARG A 150 7.27 21.97 -1.15
C ARG A 150 8.03 22.72 -0.05
N SER A 151 7.66 22.52 1.22
CA SER A 151 8.36 23.12 2.36
C SER A 151 9.81 22.68 2.46
N VAL A 152 10.11 21.40 2.19
CA VAL A 152 11.47 20.87 2.16
C VAL A 152 12.26 21.47 0.99
N ILE A 153 11.69 21.47 -0.20
CA ILE A 153 12.32 22.04 -1.41
C ILE A 153 12.67 23.52 -1.18
N GLN A 154 11.75 24.33 -0.64
CA GLN A 154 11.99 25.73 -0.30
C GLN A 154 13.11 25.93 0.74
N SER A 155 13.35 24.92 1.57
CA SER A 155 14.40 24.96 2.60
C SER A 155 15.75 24.51 2.05
N THR A 156 15.81 23.67 1.04
CA THR A 156 17.01 23.04 0.50
C THR A 156 17.50 23.67 -0.79
N MET A 157 16.64 23.93 -1.75
CA MET A 157 16.99 24.46 -3.07
C MET A 157 17.24 25.97 -3.01
N ARG A 158 18.41 26.36 -2.52
CA ARG A 158 18.83 27.77 -2.40
C ARG A 158 20.32 27.92 -2.72
N GLY A 159 20.67 29.02 -3.33
CA GLY A 159 22.10 29.47 -3.45
C GLY A 159 22.82 28.94 -4.67
N GLY A 160 22.10 28.45 -5.69
CA GLY A 160 22.69 28.01 -6.94
C GLY A 160 21.71 28.07 -8.11
N ASP A 161 22.18 27.67 -9.29
CA ASP A 161 21.42 27.83 -10.55
C ASP A 161 20.87 26.50 -11.09
N LYS A 162 21.40 25.36 -10.66
CA LYS A 162 20.99 24.04 -11.14
C LYS A 162 20.41 23.20 -10.03
N TYR A 163 19.20 22.69 -10.25
CA TYR A 163 18.47 21.87 -9.31
C TYR A 163 17.89 20.65 -9.95
N TRP A 164 17.96 19.50 -9.28
CA TRP A 164 17.33 18.23 -9.64
C TRP A 164 16.55 17.71 -8.46
N ASP A 165 15.27 17.42 -8.65
CA ASP A 165 14.38 16.87 -7.64
C ASP A 165 13.82 15.55 -8.14
N PHE A 166 14.18 14.47 -7.49
CA PHE A 166 13.76 13.10 -7.81
C PHE A 166 12.69 12.64 -6.83
N ARG A 167 11.66 11.98 -7.35
CA ARG A 167 10.55 11.43 -6.57
C ARG A 167 10.24 10.03 -7.05
N THR A 168 10.38 9.03 -6.17
CA THR A 168 10.13 7.62 -6.50
C THR A 168 9.06 7.06 -5.58
N PHE A 169 8.11 6.30 -6.13
CA PHE A 169 7.09 5.61 -5.34
C PHE A 169 6.42 4.48 -6.13
N ASN A 170 5.83 3.54 -5.40
CA ASN A 170 4.85 2.62 -5.95
C ASN A 170 3.49 3.29 -5.85
N PRO A 171 2.73 3.45 -6.96
CA PRO A 171 1.42 4.07 -6.90
C PRO A 171 0.52 3.37 -5.87
N PRO A 172 -0.03 4.09 -4.86
CA PRO A 172 -1.05 3.54 -3.99
C PRO A 172 -2.27 3.08 -4.77
N ILE A 173 -3.03 2.14 -4.20
CA ILE A 173 -4.21 1.57 -4.86
C ILE A 173 -5.28 2.63 -5.15
N SER A 174 -5.46 3.58 -4.24
CA SER A 174 -6.42 4.68 -4.40
C SER A 174 -5.96 5.70 -5.45
N LYS A 175 -6.75 5.93 -6.47
CA LYS A 175 -6.52 6.98 -7.47
C LYS A 175 -6.49 8.38 -6.86
N ASN A 176 -7.19 8.60 -5.75
CA ASN A 176 -7.24 9.88 -5.05
C ASN A 176 -6.08 10.10 -4.08
N ASN A 177 -5.18 9.10 -3.91
CA ASN A 177 -3.97 9.35 -3.14
C ASN A 177 -3.19 10.52 -3.74
N TRP A 178 -2.73 11.42 -2.88
CA TRP A 178 -2.09 12.66 -3.30
C TRP A 178 -0.89 12.45 -4.23
N ALA A 179 -0.11 11.36 -4.06
CA ALA A 179 1.05 11.08 -4.90
C ALA A 179 0.63 10.67 -6.33
N ASN A 180 -0.46 9.91 -6.49
CA ASN A 180 -1.05 9.56 -7.78
C ASN A 180 -1.57 10.83 -8.47
N VAL A 181 -2.40 11.61 -7.75
CA VAL A 181 -2.95 12.89 -8.25
C VAL A 181 -1.85 13.87 -8.64
N TYR A 182 -0.78 13.95 -7.84
CA TYR A 182 0.39 14.77 -8.16
C TYR A 182 1.05 14.31 -9.46
N ALA A 183 1.35 13.01 -9.61
CA ALA A 183 2.03 12.48 -10.80
C ALA A 183 1.20 12.70 -12.07
N ASP A 184 -0.13 12.57 -12.00
CA ASP A 184 -1.02 12.80 -13.13
C ASP A 184 -1.08 14.29 -13.53
N LYS A 185 -1.17 15.19 -12.55
CA LYS A 185 -1.15 16.65 -12.80
C LYS A 185 0.21 17.16 -13.27
N ALA A 186 1.30 16.61 -12.71
CA ALA A 186 2.66 17.05 -12.99
C ALA A 186 3.05 16.81 -14.46
N SER A 187 2.51 15.78 -15.10
CA SER A 187 2.74 15.48 -16.52
C SER A 187 2.33 16.62 -17.48
N SER A 188 1.53 17.57 -16.99
CA SER A 188 1.07 18.75 -17.77
C SER A 188 1.91 20.01 -17.58
N THR A 189 2.93 19.97 -16.69
CA THR A 189 3.71 21.15 -16.34
C THR A 189 5.08 21.11 -16.99
N GLY A 190 5.48 21.73 -17.97
CA GLY A 190 6.78 21.68 -18.68
C GLY A 190 8.06 21.74 -17.79
N ARG A 191 7.95 21.67 -16.47
CA ARG A 191 9.06 21.60 -15.50
C ARG A 191 9.27 20.21 -14.89
N THR A 192 8.33 19.29 -15.12
CA THR A 192 8.35 17.95 -14.52
C THR A 192 8.30 16.89 -15.61
N LEU A 193 9.26 15.98 -15.58
CA LEU A 193 9.22 14.75 -16.36
C LEU A 193 8.68 13.62 -15.48
N VAL A 194 7.56 13.01 -15.90
CA VAL A 194 6.98 11.83 -15.26
C VAL A 194 7.31 10.60 -16.09
N VAL A 195 8.03 9.66 -15.49
CA VAL A 195 8.49 8.42 -16.14
C VAL A 195 7.79 7.23 -15.47
N ARG A 196 6.91 6.59 -16.22
CA ARG A 196 6.19 5.39 -15.78
C ARG A 196 6.83 4.16 -16.41
N ASN A 197 7.20 3.19 -15.58
CA ASN A 197 7.76 1.93 -16.06
C ASN A 197 7.38 0.78 -15.13
N THR A 198 7.55 -0.42 -15.66
CA THR A 198 7.18 -1.67 -15.03
C THR A 198 8.35 -2.64 -15.05
N TYR A 199 8.19 -3.81 -14.44
CA TYR A 199 9.19 -4.87 -14.52
C TYR A 199 9.38 -5.41 -15.94
N LEU A 200 8.40 -5.21 -16.84
CA LEU A 200 8.48 -5.66 -18.26
C LEU A 200 9.52 -4.89 -19.06
N ASP A 201 9.88 -3.68 -18.60
CA ASP A 201 10.92 -2.85 -19.20
C ASP A 201 12.33 -3.24 -18.75
N VAL A 202 12.43 -4.19 -17.81
CA VAL A 202 13.69 -4.60 -17.18
C VAL A 202 14.19 -5.91 -17.78
N PRO A 203 15.47 -6.02 -18.14
CA PRO A 203 16.05 -7.27 -18.61
C PRO A 203 15.78 -8.43 -17.62
N ARG A 204 15.24 -9.53 -18.12
CA ARG A 204 14.87 -10.70 -17.28
C ARG A 204 16.01 -11.18 -16.37
N ILE A 205 17.25 -11.11 -16.86
CA ILE A 205 18.43 -11.53 -16.09
C ILE A 205 18.66 -10.68 -14.82
N TRP A 206 18.14 -9.45 -14.77
CA TRP A 206 18.27 -8.59 -13.60
C TRP A 206 17.22 -8.89 -12.53
N LEU A 207 16.06 -9.40 -12.94
CA LEU A 207 14.95 -9.73 -12.03
C LEU A 207 15.04 -11.16 -11.49
N GLY A 208 15.55 -12.08 -12.32
CA GLY A 208 15.52 -13.51 -12.05
C GLY A 208 14.19 -14.15 -12.45
N ASN A 209 14.21 -15.48 -12.66
CA ASN A 209 13.03 -16.22 -13.11
C ASN A 209 11.94 -16.25 -12.05
N GLU A 210 12.28 -16.48 -10.79
CA GLU A 210 11.33 -16.58 -9.67
C GLU A 210 10.46 -15.32 -9.54
N PHE A 211 11.08 -14.12 -9.62
CA PHE A 211 10.33 -12.86 -9.57
C PHE A 211 9.28 -12.76 -10.70
N ILE A 212 9.64 -13.26 -11.89
CA ILE A 212 8.75 -13.21 -13.06
C ILE A 212 7.64 -14.23 -12.92
N GLU A 213 7.95 -15.43 -12.45
CA GLU A 213 6.97 -16.50 -12.20
C GLU A 213 5.95 -16.06 -11.15
N GLU A 214 6.38 -15.46 -10.03
CA GLU A 214 5.48 -14.87 -9.04
C GLU A 214 4.55 -13.79 -9.64
N ALA A 215 5.07 -12.93 -10.52
CA ALA A 215 4.27 -11.91 -11.17
C ALA A 215 3.20 -12.52 -12.10
N GLU A 216 3.57 -13.53 -12.91
CA GLU A 216 2.63 -14.21 -13.81
C GLU A 216 1.61 -15.07 -13.03
N ASP A 217 2.01 -15.69 -11.92
CA ASP A 217 1.10 -16.41 -11.03
C ASP A 217 0.09 -15.46 -10.40
N LEU A 218 0.54 -14.30 -9.90
CA LEU A 218 -0.38 -13.28 -9.38
C LEU A 218 -1.33 -12.79 -10.46
N LYS A 219 -0.84 -12.59 -11.69
CA LYS A 219 -1.66 -12.18 -12.83
C LYS A 219 -2.77 -13.20 -13.14
N ALA A 220 -2.45 -14.49 -13.06
CA ALA A 220 -3.42 -15.56 -13.28
C ALA A 220 -4.46 -15.69 -12.15
N ILE A 221 -4.03 -15.46 -10.90
CA ILE A 221 -4.86 -15.65 -9.70
C ILE A 221 -5.66 -14.39 -9.37
N ASN A 222 -5.03 -13.23 -9.41
CA ASN A 222 -5.61 -11.93 -9.07
C ASN A 222 -5.11 -10.83 -10.00
N PRO A 223 -5.71 -10.67 -11.21
CA PRO A 223 -5.29 -9.67 -12.20
C PRO A 223 -5.26 -8.23 -11.65
N ARG A 224 -6.21 -7.88 -10.77
CA ARG A 224 -6.26 -6.53 -10.18
C ARG A 224 -5.06 -6.25 -9.26
N ALA A 225 -4.68 -7.22 -8.44
CA ALA A 225 -3.48 -7.11 -7.62
C ALA A 225 -2.21 -7.03 -8.47
N TYR A 226 -2.13 -7.82 -9.55
CA TYR A 226 -1.04 -7.75 -10.52
C TYR A 226 -0.92 -6.36 -11.17
N GLU A 227 -2.03 -5.81 -11.65
CA GLU A 227 -2.06 -4.46 -12.24
C GLU A 227 -1.57 -3.41 -11.24
N HIS A 228 -1.99 -3.53 -9.98
CA HIS A 228 -1.55 -2.61 -8.94
C HIS A 228 -0.07 -2.80 -8.59
N GLU A 229 0.34 -4.02 -8.20
CA GLU A 229 1.65 -4.26 -7.62
C GLU A 229 2.80 -4.23 -8.64
N TYR A 230 2.60 -4.87 -9.80
CA TYR A 230 3.64 -5.03 -10.81
C TYR A 230 3.55 -4.01 -11.93
N MET A 231 2.35 -3.63 -12.34
CA MET A 231 2.17 -2.64 -13.41
C MET A 231 2.10 -1.20 -12.88
N GLY A 232 1.99 -1.00 -11.55
CA GLY A 232 1.95 0.32 -10.94
C GLY A 232 0.69 1.11 -11.28
N ILE A 233 -0.43 0.41 -11.52
CA ILE A 233 -1.72 1.03 -11.85
C ILE A 233 -2.52 1.22 -10.56
N ALA A 234 -3.01 2.43 -10.32
CA ALA A 234 -3.97 2.70 -9.26
C ALA A 234 -5.34 2.11 -9.66
N THR A 235 -5.68 0.95 -9.10
CA THR A 235 -6.88 0.17 -9.48
C THR A 235 -8.12 0.51 -8.65
N GLY A 236 -7.99 1.23 -7.54
CA GLY A 236 -9.10 1.67 -6.69
C GLY A 236 -9.83 2.87 -7.27
N THR A 237 -11.11 3.03 -6.89
CA THR A 237 -11.95 4.18 -7.29
C THR A 237 -11.55 5.46 -6.55
N GLY A 238 -10.84 5.31 -5.43
CA GLY A 238 -10.48 6.37 -4.50
C GLY A 238 -11.51 6.64 -3.43
N GLY A 239 -12.61 5.88 -3.43
CA GLY A 239 -13.64 5.87 -2.38
C GLY A 239 -13.76 4.52 -1.70
N ASP A 240 -12.91 3.58 -2.05
CA ASP A 240 -12.93 2.23 -1.48
C ASP A 240 -12.71 2.30 0.05
N VAL A 241 -13.64 1.74 0.82
CA VAL A 241 -13.52 1.66 2.28
C VAL A 241 -12.49 0.61 2.68
N PHE A 242 -12.39 -0.50 1.95
CA PHE A 242 -11.50 -1.62 2.25
C PHE A 242 -10.41 -1.81 1.19
N GLU A 243 -9.38 -0.95 1.22
CA GLU A 243 -8.20 -1.09 0.35
C GLU A 243 -7.36 -2.35 0.69
N ASN A 244 -7.58 -2.93 1.87
CA ASN A 244 -6.90 -4.11 2.39
C ASN A 244 -7.64 -5.44 2.11
N ALA A 245 -8.76 -5.42 1.36
CA ALA A 245 -9.50 -6.62 0.97
C ALA A 245 -9.03 -7.16 -0.38
N SER A 246 -8.81 -8.48 -0.47
CA SER A 246 -8.37 -9.13 -1.70
C SER A 246 -8.91 -10.54 -1.85
N ASP A 247 -8.98 -11.04 -3.11
CA ASP A 247 -9.29 -12.44 -3.38
C ASP A 247 -8.12 -13.34 -3.02
N MET A 248 -8.40 -14.41 -2.30
CA MET A 248 -7.44 -15.47 -2.01
C MET A 248 -8.12 -16.82 -2.06
N ARG A 249 -7.80 -17.65 -3.05
CA ARG A 249 -8.32 -19.00 -3.12
C ARG A 249 -7.77 -19.87 -1.99
N MET A 250 -8.66 -20.43 -1.17
CA MET A 250 -8.30 -21.23 -0.01
C MET A 250 -8.52 -22.72 -0.27
N SER A 251 -7.47 -23.52 -0.15
CA SER A 251 -7.58 -24.97 -0.23
C SER A 251 -8.35 -25.53 0.97
N ASN A 252 -8.98 -26.72 0.78
CA ASN A 252 -9.62 -27.41 1.89
C ASN A 252 -8.64 -27.73 3.04
N THR A 253 -7.38 -27.97 2.73
CA THR A 253 -6.33 -28.21 3.74
C THR A 253 -6.08 -26.96 4.57
N LEU A 254 -5.96 -25.80 3.94
CA LEU A 254 -5.80 -24.53 4.63
C LEU A 254 -7.01 -24.23 5.53
N VAL A 255 -8.23 -24.36 5.01
CA VAL A 255 -9.44 -24.11 5.79
C VAL A 255 -9.56 -25.03 7.00
N LYS A 256 -9.15 -26.31 6.87
CA LYS A 256 -9.13 -27.26 7.98
C LYS A 256 -8.05 -26.96 9.03
N SER A 257 -7.03 -26.20 8.71
CA SER A 257 -5.98 -25.81 9.64
C SER A 257 -6.32 -24.59 10.49
N PHE A 258 -7.41 -23.90 10.18
CA PHE A 258 -7.86 -22.75 10.95
C PHE A 258 -8.40 -23.18 12.32
N ASP A 259 -7.91 -22.54 13.38
CA ASP A 259 -8.22 -22.86 14.77
C ASP A 259 -9.11 -21.83 15.47
N HIS A 260 -9.09 -20.58 15.04
CA HIS A 260 -9.89 -19.49 15.59
C HIS A 260 -11.02 -19.10 14.62
N ILE A 261 -12.12 -19.84 14.68
CA ILE A 261 -13.27 -19.69 13.78
C ILE A 261 -14.31 -18.76 14.41
N TYR A 262 -14.77 -17.82 13.61
CA TYR A 262 -15.83 -16.87 13.94
C TYR A 262 -16.98 -17.00 12.96
N ASN A 263 -18.21 -16.94 13.47
CA ASN A 263 -19.42 -17.06 12.67
C ASN A 263 -20.31 -15.86 12.95
N GLY A 264 -20.75 -15.16 11.91
CA GLY A 264 -21.61 -13.99 11.99
C GLY A 264 -22.90 -14.18 11.21
N ILE A 265 -24.00 -13.64 11.72
CA ILE A 265 -25.28 -13.56 11.02
C ILE A 265 -25.77 -12.13 11.01
N ASP A 266 -26.14 -11.66 9.82
CA ASP A 266 -26.97 -10.49 9.61
C ASP A 266 -28.35 -10.95 9.13
N TRP A 267 -29.41 -10.44 9.81
CA TRP A 267 -30.78 -10.87 9.55
C TRP A 267 -31.41 -10.06 8.43
N GLY A 268 -32.02 -10.75 7.48
CA GLY A 268 -32.86 -10.17 6.47
C GLY A 268 -33.90 -11.19 5.99
N TYR A 269 -34.94 -10.73 5.28
CA TYR A 269 -35.97 -11.58 4.80
C TYR A 269 -36.38 -11.31 3.36
N ALA A 270 -36.88 -10.12 3.05
CA ALA A 270 -37.49 -9.84 1.76
C ALA A 270 -36.62 -9.02 0.82
N ARG A 271 -36.29 -7.82 1.21
CA ARG A 271 -35.39 -6.90 0.46
C ARG A 271 -33.94 -7.16 0.81
N ASP A 272 -33.66 -7.25 2.09
CA ASP A 272 -32.35 -7.55 2.62
C ASP A 272 -32.19 -9.06 2.81
N PRO A 273 -31.06 -9.65 2.44
CA PRO A 273 -30.84 -11.08 2.57
C PRO A 273 -30.58 -11.49 4.02
N PHE A 274 -30.95 -12.72 4.35
CA PHE A 274 -30.29 -13.41 5.45
C PHE A 274 -28.84 -13.71 5.02
N ARG A 275 -27.88 -13.28 5.81
CA ARG A 275 -26.47 -13.47 5.52
C ARG A 275 -25.74 -14.15 6.67
N PHE A 276 -25.09 -15.27 6.37
CA PHE A 276 -24.16 -15.95 7.28
C PHE A 276 -22.77 -15.88 6.68
N VAL A 277 -21.76 -15.55 7.52
CA VAL A 277 -20.36 -15.52 7.11
C VAL A 277 -19.49 -16.26 8.13
N ARG A 278 -18.57 -17.07 7.63
CA ARG A 278 -17.64 -17.86 8.42
C ARG A 278 -16.21 -17.47 8.11
N MET A 279 -15.41 -17.21 9.14
CA MET A 279 -14.08 -16.64 9.00
C MET A 279 -13.10 -17.12 10.06
N HIS A 280 -11.81 -17.01 9.78
CA HIS A 280 -10.71 -17.17 10.72
C HIS A 280 -9.99 -15.83 10.91
N PHE A 281 -9.64 -15.49 12.14
CA PHE A 281 -8.88 -14.28 12.44
C PHE A 281 -7.55 -14.62 13.13
N ASP A 282 -6.43 -14.31 12.47
CA ASP A 282 -5.08 -14.38 13.04
C ASP A 282 -4.74 -13.04 13.72
N ALA A 283 -4.92 -12.99 15.03
CA ALA A 283 -4.69 -11.78 15.82
C ALA A 283 -3.21 -11.36 15.89
N LYS A 284 -2.26 -12.27 15.66
CA LYS A 284 -0.83 -11.95 15.64
C LYS A 284 -0.41 -11.27 14.36
N LYS A 285 -0.96 -11.72 13.23
CA LYS A 285 -0.68 -11.15 11.93
C LYS A 285 -1.60 -9.99 11.56
N LEU A 286 -2.72 -9.82 12.28
CA LEU A 286 -3.84 -8.93 11.95
C LEU A 286 -4.41 -9.25 10.56
N GLU A 287 -4.62 -10.52 10.28
CA GLU A 287 -5.14 -11.03 9.02
C GLU A 287 -6.48 -11.74 9.24
N LEU A 288 -7.45 -11.40 8.40
CA LEU A 288 -8.78 -12.02 8.38
C LEU A 288 -8.92 -12.89 7.14
N TYR A 289 -9.42 -14.12 7.31
CA TYR A 289 -9.65 -15.09 6.24
C TYR A 289 -11.12 -15.45 6.20
N ILE A 290 -11.85 -15.05 5.15
CA ILE A 290 -13.27 -15.33 4.97
C ILE A 290 -13.40 -16.45 3.95
N PHE A 291 -13.95 -17.59 4.36
CA PHE A 291 -13.89 -18.83 3.59
C PHE A 291 -15.19 -19.58 3.43
N ASP A 292 -16.29 -19.12 4.02
CA ASP A 292 -17.63 -19.69 3.81
C ASP A 292 -18.71 -18.64 4.05
N GLU A 293 -19.76 -18.70 3.24
CA GLU A 293 -20.94 -17.84 3.36
C GLU A 293 -22.21 -18.62 3.03
N PHE A 294 -23.33 -18.08 3.46
CA PHE A 294 -24.65 -18.52 3.04
C PHE A 294 -25.58 -17.32 2.94
N THR A 295 -26.37 -17.29 1.87
CA THR A 295 -27.32 -16.22 1.59
C THR A 295 -28.68 -16.81 1.27
N SER A 296 -29.73 -16.23 1.82
CA SER A 296 -31.09 -16.58 1.45
C SER A 296 -32.04 -15.38 1.45
N TYR A 297 -33.08 -15.47 0.67
CA TYR A 297 -34.15 -14.48 0.58
C TYR A 297 -35.50 -15.18 0.79
N LYS A 298 -36.39 -14.51 1.51
CA LYS A 298 -37.78 -15.01 1.78
C LYS A 298 -37.81 -16.42 2.37
N THR A 299 -36.79 -16.79 3.12
CA THR A 299 -36.63 -18.10 3.74
C THR A 299 -36.90 -17.98 5.25
N ARG A 300 -37.63 -18.96 5.81
CA ARG A 300 -37.96 -18.99 7.24
C ARG A 300 -36.72 -19.31 8.08
N ASN A 301 -36.69 -18.88 9.34
CA ASN A 301 -35.62 -19.18 10.28
C ASN A 301 -35.36 -20.68 10.42
N GLU A 302 -36.39 -21.51 10.45
CA GLU A 302 -36.28 -22.97 10.52
C GLU A 302 -35.53 -23.54 9.30
N ASP A 303 -35.85 -23.08 8.09
CA ASP A 303 -35.19 -23.53 6.86
C ASP A 303 -33.76 -23.07 6.80
N ASN A 304 -33.45 -21.80 7.19
CA ASN A 304 -32.09 -21.29 7.28
C ASN A 304 -31.27 -22.09 8.30
N PHE A 305 -31.84 -22.40 9.47
CA PHE A 305 -31.18 -23.23 10.46
C PHE A 305 -30.88 -24.64 9.90
N ARG A 306 -31.89 -25.30 9.28
CA ARG A 306 -31.73 -26.64 8.70
C ARG A 306 -30.62 -26.68 7.66
N ILE A 307 -30.57 -25.72 6.75
CA ILE A 307 -29.50 -25.62 5.75
C ILE A 307 -28.15 -25.48 6.42
N LEU A 308 -27.99 -24.51 7.32
CA LEU A 308 -26.68 -24.20 7.95
C LEU A 308 -26.13 -25.34 8.82
N TYR A 309 -26.99 -25.99 9.60
CA TYR A 309 -26.55 -26.93 10.63
C TYR A 309 -26.72 -28.41 10.25
N GLU A 310 -27.64 -28.75 9.36
CA GLU A 310 -28.04 -30.14 9.10
C GLU A 310 -27.74 -30.60 7.67
N GLU A 311 -28.04 -29.78 6.67
CA GLU A 311 -27.84 -30.12 5.25
C GLU A 311 -26.39 -29.81 4.81
N GLU A 312 -25.99 -28.53 4.77
CA GLU A 312 -24.66 -28.10 4.33
C GLU A 312 -23.61 -28.18 5.44
N LYS A 313 -24.05 -28.27 6.68
CA LYS A 313 -23.18 -28.43 7.88
C LYS A 313 -22.06 -27.39 7.95
N LYS A 314 -22.39 -26.15 7.59
CA LYS A 314 -21.45 -25.03 7.59
C LYS A 314 -20.98 -24.66 8.99
N VAL A 315 -21.81 -24.88 10.00
CA VAL A 315 -21.53 -24.59 11.40
C VAL A 315 -21.99 -25.74 12.31
N LYS A 316 -21.23 -26.03 13.36
CA LYS A 316 -21.60 -27.05 14.35
C LYS A 316 -22.47 -26.44 15.44
N LYS A 317 -23.37 -27.21 16.05
CA LYS A 317 -24.19 -26.75 17.19
C LYS A 317 -23.36 -26.31 18.42
N THR A 318 -22.09 -26.72 18.50
CA THR A 318 -21.15 -26.34 19.55
C THR A 318 -20.35 -25.08 19.25
N GLU A 319 -20.43 -24.57 18.02
CA GLU A 319 -19.69 -23.36 17.61
C GLU A 319 -20.56 -22.13 17.85
N LEU A 320 -19.96 -21.10 18.44
CA LEU A 320 -20.64 -19.85 18.72
C LEU A 320 -20.92 -19.09 17.44
N VAL A 321 -22.15 -18.63 17.31
CA VAL A 321 -22.59 -17.69 16.27
C VAL A 321 -22.98 -16.37 16.92
N ILE A 322 -22.56 -15.25 16.37
CA ILE A 322 -22.95 -13.93 16.83
C ILE A 322 -23.82 -13.30 15.75
N ALA A 323 -25.03 -12.90 16.13
CA ALA A 323 -26.02 -12.39 15.21
C ALA A 323 -26.42 -10.95 15.55
N ASP A 324 -26.92 -10.22 14.57
CA ASP A 324 -27.52 -8.92 14.80
C ASP A 324 -28.51 -8.97 15.97
N SER A 325 -28.36 -8.05 16.90
CA SER A 325 -29.21 -7.96 18.11
C SER A 325 -30.60 -7.35 17.86
N ALA A 326 -30.84 -6.75 16.71
CA ALA A 326 -32.15 -6.14 16.38
C ALA A 326 -33.27 -7.17 16.22
N GLU A 327 -32.93 -8.43 15.88
CA GLU A 327 -33.89 -9.52 15.61
C GLU A 327 -33.90 -10.56 16.74
N GLU A 328 -34.34 -10.16 17.95
CA GLU A 328 -34.41 -11.04 19.14
C GLU A 328 -35.22 -12.30 18.90
N LYS A 329 -36.33 -12.22 18.13
CA LYS A 329 -37.14 -13.35 17.80
C LYS A 329 -36.39 -14.40 16.96
N SER A 330 -35.66 -13.96 15.95
CA SER A 330 -34.84 -14.84 15.10
C SER A 330 -33.73 -15.52 15.90
N ILE A 331 -33.12 -14.81 16.86
CA ILE A 331 -32.15 -15.39 17.79
C ILE A 331 -32.82 -16.45 18.70
N ALA A 332 -34.02 -16.18 19.19
CA ALA A 332 -34.76 -17.13 20.04
C ALA A 332 -35.17 -18.40 19.26
N ASP A 333 -35.58 -18.24 18.00
CA ASP A 333 -35.90 -19.38 17.12
C ASP A 333 -34.66 -20.27 16.92
N PHE A 334 -33.51 -19.70 16.57
CA PHE A 334 -32.26 -20.45 16.38
C PHE A 334 -31.79 -21.15 17.67
N LYS A 335 -31.96 -20.53 18.83
CA LYS A 335 -31.72 -21.18 20.13
C LYS A 335 -32.64 -22.38 20.36
N ALA A 336 -33.91 -22.21 20.05
CA ALA A 336 -34.90 -23.29 20.20
C ALA A 336 -34.58 -24.50 19.28
N TYR A 337 -34.01 -24.26 18.09
CA TYR A 337 -33.53 -25.31 17.20
C TYR A 337 -32.20 -25.93 17.62
N GLY A 338 -31.55 -25.38 18.65
CA GLY A 338 -30.30 -25.91 19.24
C GLY A 338 -29.01 -25.24 18.78
N ALA A 339 -29.08 -24.04 18.21
CA ALA A 339 -27.88 -23.26 17.89
C ALA A 339 -27.23 -22.66 19.14
N PHE A 340 -25.90 -22.65 19.19
CA PHE A 340 -25.18 -21.87 20.17
C PHE A 340 -24.98 -20.45 19.62
N ILE A 341 -25.98 -19.58 19.86
CA ILE A 341 -26.08 -18.24 19.29
C ILE A 341 -26.33 -17.19 20.37
N ARG A 342 -25.73 -15.99 20.20
CA ARG A 342 -26.02 -14.83 21.03
C ARG A 342 -26.15 -13.54 20.20
N PRO A 343 -26.82 -12.51 20.74
CA PRO A 343 -26.86 -11.19 20.10
C PRO A 343 -25.48 -10.52 20.14
N ALA A 344 -25.19 -9.73 19.12
CA ALA A 344 -24.07 -8.81 19.08
C ALA A 344 -24.27 -7.68 20.10
N LYS A 345 -23.18 -7.22 20.70
CA LYS A 345 -23.18 -6.06 21.60
C LYS A 345 -23.01 -4.79 20.79
N LYS A 346 -24.10 -4.08 20.56
CA LYS A 346 -24.08 -2.79 19.84
C LYS A 346 -23.96 -1.64 20.84
N GLY A 347 -22.92 -0.81 20.68
CA GLY A 347 -22.77 0.46 21.41
C GLY A 347 -22.98 1.66 20.45
N PRO A 348 -22.98 2.88 20.97
CA PRO A 348 -22.92 4.09 20.15
C PRO A 348 -21.75 3.99 19.16
N ASP A 349 -21.96 4.39 17.91
CA ASP A 349 -20.94 4.35 16.85
C ASP A 349 -20.33 2.97 16.52
N SER A 350 -20.97 1.87 16.93
CA SER A 350 -20.45 0.51 16.72
C SER A 350 -20.16 0.18 15.24
N ILE A 351 -20.94 0.76 14.32
CA ILE A 351 -20.70 0.64 12.86
C ILE A 351 -19.35 1.25 12.52
N ARG A 352 -19.16 2.52 12.90
CA ARG A 352 -17.93 3.26 12.60
C ARG A 352 -16.69 2.61 13.20
N TYR A 353 -16.76 2.16 14.45
CA TYR A 353 -15.64 1.48 15.12
C TYR A 353 -15.34 0.14 14.49
N GLY A 354 -16.35 -0.66 14.17
CA GLY A 354 -16.18 -1.96 13.53
C GLY A 354 -15.56 -1.85 12.13
N ILE A 355 -16.04 -0.91 11.31
CA ILE A 355 -15.45 -0.67 9.97
C ILE A 355 -14.01 -0.18 10.10
N LYS A 356 -13.73 0.81 10.97
CA LYS A 356 -12.36 1.29 11.20
C LYS A 356 -11.42 0.19 11.71
N TRP A 357 -11.92 -0.71 12.52
CA TRP A 357 -11.14 -1.85 12.98
C TRP A 357 -10.80 -2.80 11.84
N LEU A 358 -11.76 -3.13 10.96
CA LEU A 358 -11.52 -3.93 9.75
C LEU A 358 -10.55 -3.25 8.79
N GLN A 359 -10.65 -1.94 8.59
CA GLN A 359 -9.68 -1.14 7.81
C GLN A 359 -8.26 -1.19 8.40
N GLY A 360 -8.16 -1.29 9.73
CA GLY A 360 -6.88 -1.38 10.44
C GLY A 360 -6.22 -2.76 10.41
N LEU A 361 -6.85 -3.77 9.83
CA LEU A 361 -6.25 -5.07 9.62
C LEU A 361 -5.19 -4.99 8.50
N ARG A 362 -4.18 -5.83 8.62
CA ARG A 362 -3.12 -5.91 7.61
C ARG A 362 -3.66 -6.41 6.27
N HIS A 363 -4.49 -7.46 6.31
CA HIS A 363 -5.17 -8.02 5.15
C HIS A 363 -6.51 -8.65 5.52
N ILE A 364 -7.46 -8.57 4.58
CA ILE A 364 -8.72 -9.29 4.58
C ILE A 364 -8.72 -10.16 3.32
N TYR A 365 -8.43 -11.44 3.50
CA TYR A 365 -8.46 -12.44 2.44
C TYR A 365 -9.85 -13.04 2.32
N ILE A 366 -10.45 -13.01 1.13
CA ILE A 366 -11.78 -13.53 0.86
C ILE A 366 -11.67 -14.55 -0.27
N ASP A 367 -12.12 -15.78 -0.03
CA ASP A 367 -12.19 -16.78 -1.10
C ASP A 367 -13.41 -16.48 -2.00
N LYS A 368 -13.20 -15.74 -3.07
CA LYS A 368 -14.25 -15.30 -4.01
C LYS A 368 -15.08 -16.46 -4.55
N LYS A 369 -14.51 -17.68 -4.70
CA LYS A 369 -15.25 -18.84 -5.18
C LYS A 369 -16.23 -19.37 -4.13
N ARG A 370 -15.87 -19.30 -2.85
CA ARG A 370 -16.68 -19.76 -1.72
C ARG A 370 -17.61 -18.68 -1.19
N CYS A 371 -17.18 -17.42 -1.28
CA CYS A 371 -17.85 -16.25 -0.71
C CYS A 371 -17.98 -15.14 -1.76
N PRO A 372 -18.69 -15.38 -2.89
CA PRO A 372 -18.82 -14.40 -3.97
C PRO A 372 -19.51 -13.12 -3.54
N GLU A 373 -20.57 -13.22 -2.72
CA GLU A 373 -21.32 -12.07 -2.24
C GLU A 373 -20.52 -11.23 -1.24
N THR A 374 -19.86 -11.88 -0.30
CA THR A 374 -18.96 -11.20 0.65
C THR A 374 -17.81 -10.50 -0.08
N TYR A 375 -17.21 -11.16 -1.06
CA TYR A 375 -16.18 -10.54 -1.88
C TYR A 375 -16.71 -9.30 -2.60
N TYR A 376 -17.88 -9.42 -3.24
CA TYR A 376 -18.51 -8.31 -3.95
C TYR A 376 -18.79 -7.12 -3.04
N GLU A 377 -19.35 -7.35 -1.85
CA GLU A 377 -19.60 -6.28 -0.88
C GLU A 377 -18.29 -5.59 -0.46
N PHE A 378 -17.26 -6.33 -0.04
CA PHE A 378 -16.00 -5.73 0.44
C PHE A 378 -15.27 -4.90 -0.61
N VAL A 379 -15.23 -5.37 -1.87
CA VAL A 379 -14.47 -4.67 -2.93
C VAL A 379 -15.23 -3.51 -3.56
N ASN A 380 -16.55 -3.43 -3.37
CA ASN A 380 -17.39 -2.36 -3.91
C ASN A 380 -17.97 -1.45 -2.81
N TYR A 381 -17.60 -1.66 -1.55
CA TYR A 381 -18.05 -0.79 -0.47
C TYR A 381 -17.27 0.51 -0.48
N GLU A 382 -17.94 1.58 -0.90
CA GLU A 382 -17.36 2.91 -1.05
C GLU A 382 -17.92 3.86 0.03
N TYR A 383 -17.16 4.88 0.37
CA TYR A 383 -17.67 6.01 1.15
C TYR A 383 -18.84 6.68 0.42
N GLU A 384 -19.77 7.26 1.17
CA GLU A 384 -20.83 8.08 0.60
C GLU A 384 -20.28 9.29 -0.17
N ARG A 385 -21.09 9.83 -1.08
CA ARG A 385 -20.75 11.03 -1.85
C ARG A 385 -21.65 12.20 -1.43
N ASP A 386 -21.06 13.40 -1.39
CA ASP A 386 -21.84 14.63 -1.26
C ASP A 386 -22.59 14.96 -2.56
N ARG A 387 -23.32 16.07 -2.56
CA ARG A 387 -24.09 16.52 -3.73
C ARG A 387 -23.23 16.88 -4.94
N ASP A 388 -21.97 17.16 -4.72
CA ASP A 388 -20.98 17.52 -5.75
C ASP A 388 -20.21 16.29 -6.25
N GLY A 389 -20.53 15.08 -5.72
CA GLY A 389 -19.92 13.82 -6.10
C GLY A 389 -18.61 13.49 -5.39
N ASN A 390 -18.19 14.28 -4.40
CA ASN A 390 -16.97 14.01 -3.62
C ASN A 390 -17.26 13.03 -2.49
N PHE A 391 -16.30 12.14 -2.21
CA PHE A 391 -16.41 11.22 -1.09
C PHE A 391 -16.38 11.95 0.25
N ILE A 392 -17.29 11.58 1.14
CA ILE A 392 -17.38 12.06 2.52
C ILE A 392 -17.09 10.91 3.49
N SER A 393 -16.67 11.22 4.72
CA SER A 393 -16.37 10.20 5.74
C SER A 393 -17.63 9.59 6.36
N ALA A 394 -18.58 9.16 5.53
CA ALA A 394 -19.80 8.46 5.90
C ALA A 394 -19.86 7.11 5.19
N TYR A 395 -20.46 6.13 5.85
CA TYR A 395 -20.59 4.78 5.33
C TYR A 395 -22.03 4.53 4.89
N PRO A 396 -22.27 4.03 3.66
CA PRO A 396 -23.62 3.73 3.20
C PRO A 396 -24.23 2.57 3.99
N ASP A 397 -25.54 2.65 4.20
CA ASP A 397 -26.33 1.58 4.83
C ASP A 397 -26.99 0.68 3.77
N GLU A 398 -26.20 0.35 2.73
CA GLU A 398 -26.63 -0.49 1.62
C GLU A 398 -25.49 -1.47 1.24
N ASN A 399 -25.84 -2.68 0.85
CA ASN A 399 -24.90 -3.72 0.40
C ASN A 399 -23.78 -4.00 1.41
N ASN A 400 -24.12 -4.06 2.70
CA ASN A 400 -23.21 -4.21 3.82
C ASN A 400 -23.47 -5.45 4.70
N HIS A 401 -24.31 -6.38 4.25
CA HIS A 401 -24.79 -7.51 5.06
C HIS A 401 -23.66 -8.46 5.49
N SER A 402 -22.73 -8.77 4.60
CA SER A 402 -21.54 -9.57 4.95
C SER A 402 -20.59 -8.79 5.85
N LEU A 403 -20.46 -7.48 5.61
CA LEU A 403 -19.65 -6.58 6.46
C LEU A 403 -20.20 -6.57 7.88
N ASP A 404 -21.51 -6.46 8.03
CA ASP A 404 -22.20 -6.44 9.31
C ASP A 404 -22.08 -7.79 10.02
N ALA A 405 -22.28 -8.90 9.32
CA ALA A 405 -22.05 -10.24 9.87
C ALA A 405 -20.59 -10.40 10.37
N CYS A 406 -19.60 -9.91 9.61
CA CYS A 406 -18.20 -9.93 10.04
C CYS A 406 -17.96 -9.05 11.28
N ARG A 407 -18.51 -7.82 11.31
CA ARG A 407 -18.40 -6.92 12.47
C ARG A 407 -18.99 -7.52 13.74
N TYR A 408 -20.16 -8.17 13.63
CA TYR A 408 -20.80 -8.85 14.77
C TYR A 408 -19.92 -10.00 15.27
N ALA A 409 -19.45 -10.86 14.40
CA ALA A 409 -18.61 -11.99 14.75
C ALA A 409 -17.31 -11.58 15.48
N LEU A 410 -16.75 -10.43 15.11
CA LEU A 410 -15.44 -9.94 15.59
C LEU A 410 -15.56 -8.78 16.60
N GLU A 411 -16.75 -8.48 17.13
CA GLU A 411 -16.99 -7.34 18.02
C GLU A 411 -16.05 -7.27 19.24
N ASN A 412 -15.67 -8.43 19.78
CA ASN A 412 -14.78 -8.49 20.94
C ASN A 412 -13.36 -7.95 20.66
N TYR A 413 -12.92 -7.95 19.40
CA TYR A 413 -11.62 -7.41 18.97
C TYR A 413 -11.72 -5.92 18.68
N ALA A 414 -12.81 -5.49 18.05
CA ALA A 414 -13.07 -4.09 17.76
C ALA A 414 -13.21 -3.26 19.05
N ASN A 415 -13.87 -3.81 20.07
CA ASN A 415 -14.11 -3.12 21.35
C ASN A 415 -12.90 -3.10 22.30
N ARG A 416 -11.92 -4.01 22.16
CA ARG A 416 -10.73 -4.08 23.04
C ARG A 416 -9.69 -2.99 22.81
N ARG A 417 -9.72 -2.26 21.72
CA ARG A 417 -8.76 -1.18 21.38
C ARG A 417 -9.28 0.23 21.69
N GLY A 418 -10.41 0.35 22.36
CA GLY A 418 -11.00 1.62 22.79
C GLY A 418 -10.77 1.99 24.25
N HIS A 419 -9.77 1.36 24.92
CA HIS A 419 -9.33 1.74 26.27
C HIS A 419 -7.83 1.98 26.29
#